data_47e6cc689f97012e9f4606b9ebdc84d6
#
_entry.id   47e6cc689f97012e9f4606b9ebdc84d6
#
_cell.length_a   1.000
_cell.length_b   1.000
_cell.length_c   1.000
_cell.angle_alpha   90.00
_cell.angle_beta   90.00
_cell.angle_gamma   90.00
#
_symmetry.space_group_name_H-M   'P 1'
#
loop_
_entity.id
_entity.type
_entity.pdbx_description
1 polymer ?
#
loop_
_entity_poly.entity_id
_entity_poly.type
_entity_poly.pdbx_seq_one_letter_code
_entity_poly.pdbx_strand_id
1 'polypeptide(L)'
;MSKAASSSADGAKNKELSETLRRSRLFRDYEGVFTKATGLPLTLRPLEYWRLEHHGKKQENPFCALLAENPATLAVCLQAHDEMIRHTGDIPHTVTCPFGLTETAVPIRLGCETIGYLRIGQVSRYMPLKSDTTKVTRELARCGVPFTGPIRGSWEKNPLIPPEKYNAIVRLLSFFAEQLSALINQIVVEQQNADPPLVQKARDYIEKHKMEPLSLAAVATAAGASVFHFCKVFHKATGLKFTDYVARVRLEGARTELLNPNRRISEIAYDVGFQSLTQFNRMFKRVFGQSPTEFRENLNGKRPRKVA
;
A
#
# COMPACT_ATOMS: atom_id res chain seq x y z
N MET A 1 18.51 -11.83 -12.44
CA MET A 1 18.41 -12.42 -11.09
C MET A 1 18.81 -11.34 -10.09
N SER A 2 18.11 -11.20 -8.99
CA SER A 2 18.30 -10.24 -7.88
C SER A 2 17.64 -8.87 -8.04
N LYS A 3 16.30 -8.83 -7.84
CA LYS A 3 15.53 -7.71 -7.27
C LYS A 3 14.56 -8.30 -6.24
N ALA A 4 15.09 -8.96 -5.27
CA ALA A 4 14.36 -9.40 -4.09
C ALA A 4 14.94 -8.66 -2.88
N ALA A 5 14.07 -8.08 -2.08
CA ALA A 5 14.34 -7.37 -0.84
C ALA A 5 14.65 -5.86 -1.00
N SER A 6 13.68 -5.07 -1.47
CA SER A 6 13.55 -3.71 -0.94
C SER A 6 13.23 -3.87 0.56
N SER A 7 14.08 -3.32 1.40
CA SER A 7 14.05 -3.55 2.84
C SER A 7 12.71 -3.03 3.43
N SER A 8 12.26 -3.63 4.50
CA SER A 8 11.03 -3.26 5.21
C SER A 8 10.99 -1.78 5.67
N ALA A 9 12.15 -1.12 5.73
CA ALA A 9 12.27 0.31 6.00
C ALA A 9 11.82 1.16 4.82
N ASP A 10 12.10 0.71 3.59
CA ASP A 10 11.66 1.41 2.37
C ASP A 10 10.14 1.38 2.26
N GLY A 11 9.50 0.28 2.62
CA GLY A 11 8.05 0.17 2.65
C GLY A 11 7.38 1.10 3.68
N ALA A 12 7.95 1.20 4.88
CA ALA A 12 7.45 2.13 5.90
C ALA A 12 7.60 3.59 5.46
N LYS A 13 8.75 3.93 4.85
CA LYS A 13 9.02 5.25 4.29
C LYS A 13 8.07 5.58 3.15
N ASN A 14 7.90 4.68 2.20
CA ASN A 14 7.01 4.86 1.06
C ASN A 14 5.55 5.08 1.51
N LYS A 15 5.11 4.37 2.54
CA LYS A 15 3.79 4.56 3.14
C LYS A 15 3.65 5.93 3.79
N GLU A 16 4.64 6.40 4.55
CA GLU A 16 4.64 7.72 5.18
C GLU A 16 4.63 8.83 4.13
N LEU A 17 5.44 8.70 3.07
CA LEU A 17 5.51 9.66 1.97
C LEU A 17 4.20 9.69 1.18
N SER A 18 3.62 8.55 0.88
CA SER A 18 2.31 8.46 0.21
C SER A 18 1.20 9.07 1.05
N GLU A 19 1.22 8.88 2.37
CA GLU A 19 0.26 9.49 3.28
C GLU A 19 0.44 11.01 3.36
N THR A 20 1.69 11.50 3.34
CA THR A 20 2.01 12.93 3.27
C THR A 20 1.45 13.55 2.00
N LEU A 21 1.66 12.92 0.84
CA LEU A 21 1.09 13.36 -0.43
C LEU A 21 -0.44 13.37 -0.38
N ARG A 22 -1.06 12.33 0.15
CA ARG A 22 -2.51 12.20 0.26
C ARG A 22 -3.14 13.29 1.11
N ARG A 23 -2.44 13.76 2.15
CA ARG A 23 -2.86 14.87 3.03
C ARG A 23 -2.53 16.24 2.44
N SER A 24 -1.74 16.32 1.39
CA SER A 24 -1.40 17.59 0.75
C SER A 24 -2.65 18.28 0.19
N ARG A 25 -2.65 19.61 0.20
CA ARG A 25 -3.70 20.40 -0.43
C ARG A 25 -3.80 20.10 -1.92
N LEU A 26 -2.63 19.99 -2.58
CA LEU A 26 -2.52 19.68 -4.00
C LEU A 26 -3.30 18.41 -4.37
N PHE A 27 -3.09 17.30 -3.63
CA PHE A 27 -3.77 16.05 -3.92
C PHE A 27 -5.27 16.14 -3.68
N ARG A 28 -5.71 16.71 -2.55
CA ARG A 28 -7.13 16.80 -2.20
C ARG A 28 -7.93 17.66 -3.19
N ASP A 29 -7.36 18.80 -3.58
CA ASP A 29 -8.00 19.71 -4.54
C ASP A 29 -8.10 19.01 -5.91
N TYR A 30 -7.03 18.33 -6.35
CA TYR A 30 -7.04 17.59 -7.60
C TYR A 30 -8.00 16.39 -7.58
N GLU A 31 -7.99 15.56 -6.53
CA GLU A 31 -8.90 14.42 -6.38
C GLU A 31 -10.36 14.87 -6.54
N GLY A 32 -10.72 15.97 -5.87
CA GLY A 32 -12.06 16.53 -5.92
C GLY A 32 -12.47 17.01 -7.32
N VAL A 33 -11.60 17.75 -8.00
CA VAL A 33 -11.84 18.26 -9.37
C VAL A 33 -11.85 17.12 -10.37
N PHE A 34 -10.87 16.22 -10.29
CA PHE A 34 -10.74 15.05 -11.17
C PHE A 34 -11.99 14.16 -11.11
N THR A 35 -12.42 13.82 -9.92
CA THR A 35 -13.62 12.98 -9.73
C THR A 35 -14.88 13.64 -10.28
N LYS A 36 -15.05 14.95 -10.10
CA LYS A 36 -16.19 15.69 -10.66
C LYS A 36 -16.15 15.76 -12.18
N ALA A 37 -14.96 15.96 -12.75
CA ALA A 37 -14.78 16.11 -14.22
C ALA A 37 -14.87 14.78 -14.97
N THR A 38 -14.39 13.70 -14.38
CA THR A 38 -14.30 12.39 -15.04
C THR A 38 -15.37 11.39 -14.62
N GLY A 39 -15.96 11.58 -13.45
CA GLY A 39 -16.82 10.60 -12.79
C GLY A 39 -16.07 9.40 -12.20
N LEU A 40 -14.73 9.38 -12.29
CA LEU A 40 -13.90 8.27 -11.82
C LEU A 40 -13.40 8.50 -10.39
N PRO A 41 -13.37 7.44 -9.57
CA PRO A 41 -12.66 7.50 -8.30
C PRO A 41 -11.15 7.59 -8.56
N LEU A 42 -10.48 8.48 -7.84
CA LEU A 42 -9.02 8.58 -7.81
C LEU A 42 -8.50 8.14 -6.45
N THR A 43 -7.46 7.32 -6.43
CA THR A 43 -6.79 6.94 -5.20
C THR A 43 -5.29 7.07 -5.33
N LEU A 44 -4.62 7.43 -4.23
CA LEU A 44 -3.18 7.40 -4.08
C LEU A 44 -2.82 6.32 -3.07
N ARG A 45 -1.94 5.40 -3.48
CA ARG A 45 -1.57 4.23 -2.68
C ARG A 45 -0.07 3.99 -2.69
N PRO A 46 0.50 3.60 -1.53
CA PRO A 46 1.87 3.10 -1.47
C PRO A 46 1.99 1.75 -2.18
N LEU A 47 3.22 1.33 -2.48
CA LEU A 47 3.54 0.04 -3.12
C LEU A 47 2.95 -1.16 -2.37
N GLU A 48 2.98 -1.11 -1.04
CA GLU A 48 2.62 -2.20 -0.16
C GLU A 48 1.24 -1.98 0.45
N TYR A 49 0.20 -2.08 -0.37
CA TYR A 49 -1.17 -1.90 0.10
C TYR A 49 -2.08 -3.05 -0.32
N TRP A 50 -2.61 -3.78 0.68
CA TRP A 50 -3.34 -5.04 0.52
C TRP A 50 -4.86 -4.91 0.74
N ARG A 51 -5.46 -3.80 0.30
CA ARG A 51 -6.91 -3.61 0.35
C ARG A 51 -7.42 -3.20 -1.03
N LEU A 52 -8.70 -3.50 -1.30
CA LEU A 52 -9.38 -2.94 -2.46
C LEU A 52 -9.44 -1.43 -2.30
N GLU A 53 -8.95 -0.70 -3.28
CA GLU A 53 -8.57 0.69 -3.13
C GLU A 53 -9.74 1.65 -3.11
N HIS A 54 -10.80 1.29 -3.83
CA HIS A 54 -12.01 2.08 -3.90
C HIS A 54 -13.07 1.61 -2.91
N HIS A 55 -12.84 0.50 -2.21
CA HIS A 55 -13.83 -0.11 -1.31
C HIS A 55 -14.24 0.84 -0.18
N GLY A 56 -15.56 1.05 -0.07
CA GLY A 56 -16.18 1.99 0.87
C GLY A 56 -16.11 3.46 0.45
N LYS A 57 -15.58 3.79 -0.74
CA LYS A 57 -15.66 5.16 -1.28
C LYS A 57 -17.00 5.43 -1.95
N LYS A 58 -17.44 6.68 -1.91
CA LYS A 58 -18.72 7.12 -2.48
C LYS A 58 -18.86 6.82 -3.98
N GLN A 59 -17.73 6.78 -4.72
CA GLN A 59 -17.68 6.50 -6.17
C GLN A 59 -17.21 5.08 -6.47
N GLU A 60 -17.22 4.18 -5.50
CA GLU A 60 -16.94 2.77 -5.75
C GLU A 60 -17.93 2.22 -6.76
N ASN A 61 -17.43 1.44 -7.72
CA ASN A 61 -18.29 0.76 -8.67
C ASN A 61 -19.18 -0.27 -7.94
N PRO A 62 -20.52 -0.21 -8.07
CA PRO A 62 -21.42 -1.12 -7.35
C PRO A 62 -21.16 -2.59 -7.62
N PHE A 63 -20.74 -2.95 -8.84
CA PHE A 63 -20.36 -4.31 -9.16
C PHE A 63 -19.12 -4.76 -8.39
N CYS A 64 -18.08 -3.93 -8.32
CA CYS A 64 -16.88 -4.21 -7.54
C CYS A 64 -17.18 -4.30 -6.03
N ALA A 65 -18.09 -3.47 -5.52
CA ALA A 65 -18.53 -3.55 -4.13
C ALA A 65 -19.18 -4.91 -3.81
N LEU A 66 -20.07 -5.40 -4.69
CA LEU A 66 -20.67 -6.73 -4.55
C LEU A 66 -19.64 -7.87 -4.62
N LEU A 67 -18.64 -7.75 -5.49
CA LEU A 67 -17.55 -8.72 -5.56
C LEU A 67 -16.68 -8.75 -4.28
N ALA A 68 -16.55 -7.61 -3.62
CA ALA A 68 -15.78 -7.50 -2.38
C ALA A 68 -16.46 -8.18 -1.17
N GLU A 69 -17.76 -8.41 -1.22
CA GLU A 69 -18.51 -9.09 -0.16
C GLU A 69 -18.24 -10.60 -0.10
N ASN A 70 -17.82 -11.21 -1.22
CA ASN A 70 -17.54 -12.63 -1.29
C ASN A 70 -16.01 -12.87 -1.22
N PRO A 71 -15.52 -13.72 -0.29
CA PRO A 71 -14.08 -13.95 -0.11
C PRO A 71 -13.35 -14.50 -1.35
N ALA A 72 -14.02 -15.33 -2.16
CA ALA A 72 -13.39 -15.91 -3.34
C ALA A 72 -13.22 -14.89 -4.46
N THR A 73 -14.23 -14.05 -4.75
CA THR A 73 -14.12 -12.97 -5.72
C THR A 73 -13.16 -11.86 -5.23
N LEU A 74 -13.18 -11.57 -3.92
CA LEU A 74 -12.22 -10.64 -3.30
C LEU A 74 -10.78 -11.10 -3.52
N ALA A 75 -10.49 -12.39 -3.34
CA ALA A 75 -9.15 -12.95 -3.57
C ALA A 75 -8.69 -12.76 -5.02
N VAL A 76 -9.59 -13.00 -6.00
CA VAL A 76 -9.31 -12.78 -7.43
C VAL A 76 -9.05 -11.31 -7.72
N CYS A 77 -9.83 -10.39 -7.14
CA CYS A 77 -9.59 -8.94 -7.28
C CYS A 77 -8.23 -8.53 -6.72
N LEU A 78 -7.88 -8.99 -5.52
CA LEU A 78 -6.60 -8.68 -4.88
C LEU A 78 -5.41 -9.22 -5.69
N GLN A 79 -5.54 -10.43 -6.23
CA GLN A 79 -4.51 -11.01 -7.09
C GLN A 79 -4.31 -10.21 -8.38
N ALA A 80 -5.39 -9.79 -9.05
CA ALA A 80 -5.32 -8.96 -10.24
C ALA A 80 -4.68 -7.60 -9.95
N HIS A 81 -4.95 -7.01 -8.79
CA HIS A 81 -4.32 -5.77 -8.34
C HIS A 81 -2.81 -5.93 -8.10
N ASP A 82 -2.41 -6.99 -7.40
CA ASP A 82 -1.01 -7.28 -7.14
C ASP A 82 -0.23 -7.52 -8.45
N GLU A 83 -0.80 -8.27 -9.36
CA GLU A 83 -0.22 -8.53 -10.68
C GLU A 83 -0.06 -7.23 -11.49
N MET A 84 -1.06 -6.35 -11.48
CA MET A 84 -0.96 -5.04 -12.12
C MET A 84 0.21 -4.23 -11.55
N ILE A 85 0.35 -4.15 -10.22
CA ILE A 85 1.42 -3.39 -9.56
C ILE A 85 2.80 -3.96 -9.90
N ARG A 86 2.96 -5.29 -9.92
CA ARG A 86 4.22 -5.93 -10.29
C ARG A 86 4.68 -5.60 -11.70
N HIS A 87 3.74 -5.38 -12.61
CA HIS A 87 4.02 -5.03 -14.02
C HIS A 87 4.07 -3.52 -14.27
N THR A 88 3.65 -2.71 -13.29
CA THR A 88 3.75 -1.25 -13.40
C THR A 88 5.19 -0.85 -13.07
N GLY A 89 5.98 -0.56 -14.11
CA GLY A 89 7.33 -0.01 -13.97
C GLY A 89 7.31 1.51 -13.81
N ASP A 90 8.02 2.18 -14.71
CA ASP A 90 8.17 3.65 -14.71
C ASP A 90 7.08 4.38 -15.51
N ILE A 91 6.18 3.64 -16.14
CA ILE A 91 5.11 4.16 -17.02
C ILE A 91 3.74 3.69 -16.53
N PRO A 92 2.66 4.41 -16.89
CA PRO A 92 1.30 3.96 -16.59
C PRO A 92 1.02 2.56 -17.14
N HIS A 93 0.43 1.72 -16.32
CA HIS A 93 0.04 0.37 -16.69
C HIS A 93 -1.47 0.19 -16.60
N THR A 94 -2.09 -0.19 -17.73
CA THR A 94 -3.53 -0.41 -17.85
C THR A 94 -3.81 -1.91 -18.02
N VAL A 95 -4.68 -2.44 -17.19
CA VAL A 95 -5.10 -3.85 -17.24
C VAL A 95 -6.61 -3.97 -17.32
N THR A 96 -7.08 -5.11 -17.80
CA THR A 96 -8.47 -5.51 -17.67
C THR A 96 -8.53 -6.64 -16.65
N CYS A 97 -9.27 -6.44 -15.56
CA CYS A 97 -9.41 -7.43 -14.51
C CYS A 97 -10.18 -8.67 -15.00
N PRO A 98 -10.11 -9.82 -14.30
CA PRO A 98 -10.81 -11.04 -14.69
C PRO A 98 -12.33 -10.88 -14.87
N PHE A 99 -12.91 -9.88 -14.21
CA PHE A 99 -14.34 -9.55 -14.32
C PHE A 99 -14.67 -8.50 -15.40
N GLY A 100 -13.70 -8.19 -16.28
CA GLY A 100 -13.93 -7.40 -17.49
C GLY A 100 -13.84 -5.88 -17.32
N LEU A 101 -13.42 -5.37 -16.16
CA LEU A 101 -13.27 -3.95 -15.93
C LEU A 101 -11.82 -3.49 -16.12
N THR A 102 -11.66 -2.32 -16.69
CA THR A 102 -10.34 -1.69 -16.92
C THR A 102 -9.94 -0.87 -15.72
N GLU A 103 -8.67 -1.01 -15.31
CA GLU A 103 -8.01 -0.23 -14.28
C GLU A 103 -6.63 0.23 -14.76
N THR A 104 -6.16 1.36 -14.23
CA THR A 104 -4.84 1.91 -14.55
C THR A 104 -4.13 2.35 -13.28
N ALA A 105 -2.87 1.97 -13.16
CA ALA A 105 -1.94 2.47 -12.16
C ALA A 105 -0.93 3.42 -12.82
N VAL A 106 -0.73 4.60 -12.25
CA VAL A 106 0.23 5.61 -12.69
C VAL A 106 1.25 5.82 -11.58
N PRO A 107 2.55 5.57 -11.82
CA PRO A 107 3.56 5.61 -10.78
C PRO A 107 3.84 7.04 -10.30
N ILE A 108 4.10 7.17 -8.98
CA ILE A 108 4.65 8.35 -8.34
C ILE A 108 6.08 8.01 -7.91
N ARG A 109 7.04 8.89 -8.19
CA ARG A 109 8.46 8.59 -8.06
C ARG A 109 9.16 9.53 -7.07
N LEU A 110 10.09 8.94 -6.33
CA LEU A 110 11.11 9.65 -5.57
C LEU A 110 12.47 9.34 -6.19
N GLY A 111 13.04 10.29 -6.91
CA GLY A 111 14.21 10.03 -7.75
C GLY A 111 13.92 8.94 -8.79
N CYS A 112 14.66 7.83 -8.74
CA CYS A 112 14.51 6.68 -9.63
C CYS A 112 13.55 5.61 -9.10
N GLU A 113 13.07 5.72 -7.86
CA GLU A 113 12.25 4.71 -7.21
C GLU A 113 10.77 5.07 -7.26
N THR A 114 9.92 4.09 -7.53
CA THR A 114 8.48 4.24 -7.39
C THR A 114 8.11 4.10 -5.92
N ILE A 115 7.38 5.08 -5.36
CA ILE A 115 6.96 5.09 -3.96
C ILE A 115 5.46 4.77 -3.77
N GLY A 116 4.70 4.84 -4.84
CA GLY A 116 3.27 4.60 -4.83
C GLY A 116 2.65 4.81 -6.20
N TYR A 117 1.34 4.67 -6.27
CA TYR A 117 0.56 4.78 -7.50
C TYR A 117 -0.66 5.66 -7.32
N LEU A 118 -0.95 6.46 -8.34
CA LEU A 118 -2.31 6.95 -8.59
C LEU A 118 -3.08 5.87 -9.33
N ARG A 119 -4.29 5.59 -8.90
CA ARG A 119 -5.16 4.58 -9.53
C ARG A 119 -6.52 5.14 -9.87
N ILE A 120 -6.95 4.76 -11.07
CA ILE A 120 -8.30 4.98 -11.60
C ILE A 120 -8.82 3.69 -12.19
N GLY A 121 -10.10 3.58 -12.40
CA GLY A 121 -10.64 2.45 -13.14
C GLY A 121 -12.05 2.05 -12.72
N GLN A 122 -12.25 0.73 -12.72
CA GLN A 122 -13.53 0.07 -12.51
C GLN A 122 -14.56 0.43 -13.59
N VAL A 123 -14.09 0.53 -14.84
CA VAL A 123 -14.92 0.94 -15.99
C VAL A 123 -14.80 -0.03 -17.16
N SER A 124 -15.82 -0.07 -18.01
CA SER A 124 -15.75 -0.71 -19.31
C SER A 124 -15.23 0.28 -20.36
N ARG A 125 -14.32 -0.16 -21.23
CA ARG A 125 -13.81 0.67 -22.35
C ARG A 125 -14.58 0.47 -23.63
N TYR A 126 -15.28 -0.64 -23.75
CA TYR A 126 -16.07 -1.03 -24.90
C TYR A 126 -17.43 -1.54 -24.45
N MET A 127 -18.42 -1.48 -25.33
CA MET A 127 -19.68 -2.16 -25.08
C MET A 127 -19.42 -3.67 -24.93
N PRO A 128 -19.89 -4.29 -23.85
CA PRO A 128 -19.65 -5.71 -23.61
C PRO A 128 -20.25 -6.57 -24.72
N LEU A 129 -19.45 -7.48 -25.25
CA LEU A 129 -19.90 -8.51 -26.19
C LEU A 129 -20.42 -9.74 -25.45
N LYS A 130 -21.11 -10.65 -26.18
CA LYS A 130 -21.53 -11.96 -25.60
C LYS A 130 -20.34 -12.76 -25.07
N SER A 131 -19.17 -12.66 -25.72
CA SER A 131 -17.92 -13.28 -25.28
C SER A 131 -17.46 -12.77 -23.91
N ASP A 132 -17.64 -11.48 -23.60
CA ASP A 132 -17.24 -10.88 -22.36
C ASP A 132 -18.17 -11.31 -21.23
N THR A 133 -19.46 -11.34 -21.50
CA THR A 133 -20.46 -11.93 -20.58
C THR A 133 -20.12 -13.37 -20.23
N THR A 134 -19.73 -14.18 -21.23
CA THR A 134 -19.35 -15.59 -21.02
C THR A 134 -18.10 -15.71 -20.15
N LYS A 135 -17.08 -14.85 -20.36
CA LYS A 135 -15.87 -14.83 -19.54
C LYS A 135 -16.18 -14.49 -18.09
N VAL A 136 -16.90 -13.40 -17.85
CA VAL A 136 -17.29 -12.96 -16.51
C VAL A 136 -18.12 -14.01 -15.80
N THR A 137 -19.10 -14.61 -16.49
CA THR A 137 -19.91 -15.71 -15.94
C THR A 137 -19.05 -16.89 -15.50
N ARG A 138 -18.05 -17.26 -16.30
CA ARG A 138 -17.12 -18.35 -15.98
C ARG A 138 -16.27 -18.03 -14.75
N GLU A 139 -15.72 -16.83 -14.66
CA GLU A 139 -14.90 -16.43 -13.50
C GLU A 139 -15.74 -16.37 -12.21
N LEU A 140 -16.95 -15.84 -12.28
CA LEU A 140 -17.86 -15.83 -11.14
C LEU A 140 -18.23 -17.26 -10.71
N ALA A 141 -18.53 -18.15 -11.67
CA ALA A 141 -18.83 -19.55 -11.38
C ALA A 141 -17.67 -20.28 -10.69
N ARG A 142 -16.41 -19.99 -11.05
CA ARG A 142 -15.22 -20.50 -10.36
C ARG A 142 -15.16 -20.06 -8.90
N CYS A 143 -15.69 -18.88 -8.60
CA CYS A 143 -15.80 -18.34 -7.25
C CYS A 143 -17.07 -18.81 -6.50
N GLY A 144 -17.89 -19.67 -7.12
CA GLY A 144 -19.16 -20.10 -6.54
C GLY A 144 -20.26 -19.04 -6.53
N VAL A 145 -20.12 -17.99 -7.38
CA VAL A 145 -21.04 -16.85 -7.42
C VAL A 145 -21.87 -16.90 -8.71
N PRO A 146 -23.21 -16.96 -8.64
CA PRO A 146 -24.07 -16.98 -9.82
C PRO A 146 -24.11 -15.59 -10.48
N PHE A 147 -24.02 -15.54 -11.81
CA PHE A 147 -24.16 -14.29 -12.58
C PHE A 147 -25.64 -13.96 -12.81
N THR A 148 -26.35 -13.66 -11.73
CA THR A 148 -27.80 -13.37 -11.71
C THR A 148 -28.10 -12.19 -10.78
N GLY A 149 -29.34 -11.72 -10.81
CA GLY A 149 -29.85 -10.69 -9.88
C GLY A 149 -29.00 -9.43 -9.81
N PRO A 150 -28.64 -8.98 -8.60
CA PRO A 150 -27.92 -7.72 -8.39
C PRO A 150 -26.54 -7.68 -9.07
N ILE A 151 -25.81 -8.82 -9.10
CA ILE A 151 -24.48 -8.93 -9.70
C ILE A 151 -24.55 -8.66 -11.19
N ARG A 152 -25.45 -9.31 -11.90
CA ARG A 152 -25.66 -9.11 -13.33
C ARG A 152 -26.13 -7.68 -13.62
N GLY A 153 -27.13 -7.20 -12.89
CA GLY A 153 -27.67 -5.84 -13.08
C GLY A 153 -26.64 -4.73 -12.84
N SER A 154 -25.72 -4.92 -11.87
CA SER A 154 -24.62 -3.98 -11.62
C SER A 154 -23.56 -4.05 -12.71
N TRP A 155 -23.22 -5.26 -13.21
CA TRP A 155 -22.26 -5.42 -14.29
C TRP A 155 -22.75 -4.79 -15.61
N GLU A 156 -24.00 -4.96 -15.94
CA GLU A 156 -24.62 -4.38 -17.15
C GLU A 156 -24.68 -2.84 -17.10
N LYS A 157 -24.66 -2.25 -15.90
CA LYS A 157 -24.66 -0.80 -15.65
C LYS A 157 -23.27 -0.22 -15.43
N ASN A 158 -22.21 -0.99 -15.66
CA ASN A 158 -20.85 -0.48 -15.51
C ASN A 158 -20.62 0.78 -16.36
N PRO A 159 -19.93 1.80 -15.79
CA PRO A 159 -19.58 2.99 -16.52
C PRO A 159 -18.80 2.66 -17.79
N LEU A 160 -19.25 3.20 -18.92
CA LEU A 160 -18.58 3.05 -20.20
C LEU A 160 -17.79 4.30 -20.52
N ILE A 161 -16.48 4.17 -20.66
CA ILE A 161 -15.60 5.25 -21.09
C ILE A 161 -14.85 4.80 -22.34
N PRO A 162 -15.09 5.43 -23.49
CA PRO A 162 -14.41 5.08 -24.74
C PRO A 162 -12.88 5.14 -24.61
N PRO A 163 -12.15 4.27 -25.33
CA PRO A 163 -10.69 4.17 -25.23
C PRO A 163 -9.95 5.49 -25.35
N GLU A 164 -10.33 6.33 -26.31
CA GLU A 164 -9.71 7.65 -26.54
C GLU A 164 -9.86 8.56 -25.31
N LYS A 165 -11.08 8.65 -24.77
CA LYS A 165 -11.35 9.43 -23.56
C LYS A 165 -10.60 8.86 -22.36
N TYR A 166 -10.59 7.53 -22.20
CA TYR A 166 -9.85 6.88 -21.10
C TYR A 166 -8.36 7.14 -21.19
N ASN A 167 -7.77 7.03 -22.39
CA ASN A 167 -6.35 7.31 -22.61
C ASN A 167 -6.00 8.78 -22.33
N ALA A 168 -6.87 9.72 -22.71
CA ALA A 168 -6.71 11.14 -22.37
C ALA A 168 -6.73 11.37 -20.85
N ILE A 169 -7.63 10.70 -20.13
CA ILE A 169 -7.69 10.74 -18.65
C ILE A 169 -6.42 10.18 -18.02
N VAL A 170 -5.91 9.05 -18.53
CA VAL A 170 -4.63 8.47 -18.05
C VAL A 170 -3.48 9.43 -18.28
N ARG A 171 -3.42 10.10 -19.45
CA ARG A 171 -2.38 11.07 -19.74
C ARG A 171 -2.46 12.30 -18.81
N LEU A 172 -3.65 12.81 -18.56
CA LEU A 172 -3.86 13.89 -17.58
C LEU A 172 -3.39 13.47 -16.18
N LEU A 173 -3.68 12.23 -15.78
CA LEU A 173 -3.25 11.68 -14.51
C LEU A 173 -1.72 11.52 -14.44
N SER A 174 -1.07 11.20 -15.57
CA SER A 174 0.40 11.11 -15.64
C SER A 174 1.06 12.46 -15.36
N PHE A 175 0.57 13.54 -15.94
CA PHE A 175 1.06 14.89 -15.62
C PHE A 175 0.90 15.23 -14.14
N PHE A 176 -0.21 14.81 -13.54
CA PHE A 176 -0.40 15.03 -12.12
C PHE A 176 0.54 14.18 -11.25
N ALA A 177 0.81 12.94 -11.65
CA ALA A 177 1.78 12.07 -10.98
C ALA A 177 3.20 12.67 -11.00
N GLU A 178 3.58 13.33 -12.10
CA GLU A 178 4.84 14.07 -12.20
C GLU A 178 4.89 15.25 -11.20
N GLN A 179 3.79 15.99 -11.06
CA GLN A 179 3.70 17.08 -10.07
C GLN A 179 3.81 16.55 -8.63
N LEU A 180 3.15 15.43 -8.32
CA LEU A 180 3.28 14.79 -7.01
C LEU A 180 4.69 14.25 -6.77
N SER A 181 5.35 13.74 -7.81
CA SER A 181 6.73 13.30 -7.75
C SER A 181 7.68 14.46 -7.46
N ALA A 182 7.49 15.62 -8.09
CA ALA A 182 8.26 16.83 -7.82
C ALA A 182 8.05 17.33 -6.38
N LEU A 183 6.79 17.36 -5.92
CA LEU A 183 6.45 17.77 -4.56
C LEU A 183 7.11 16.87 -3.51
N ILE A 184 7.06 15.55 -3.69
CA ILE A 184 7.63 14.63 -2.71
C ILE A 184 9.16 14.69 -2.69
N ASN A 185 9.81 14.89 -3.85
CA ASN A 185 11.24 15.10 -3.92
C ASN A 185 11.65 16.37 -3.14
N GLN A 186 10.90 17.46 -3.29
CA GLN A 186 11.13 18.68 -2.51
C GLN A 186 10.97 18.42 -1.00
N ILE A 187 9.89 17.78 -0.56
CA ILE A 187 9.63 17.47 0.85
C ILE A 187 10.77 16.62 1.44
N VAL A 188 11.25 15.61 0.71
CA VAL A 188 12.34 14.74 1.18
C VAL A 188 13.65 15.51 1.31
N VAL A 189 13.98 16.39 0.36
CA VAL A 189 15.17 17.24 0.42
C VAL A 189 15.07 18.21 1.60
N GLU A 190 13.92 18.84 1.82
CA GLU A 190 13.68 19.71 2.97
C GLU A 190 13.81 18.96 4.31
N GLN A 191 13.27 17.75 4.40
CA GLN A 191 13.39 16.89 5.59
C GLN A 191 14.83 16.43 5.84
N GLN A 192 15.57 16.06 4.79
CA GLN A 192 16.99 15.71 4.90
C GLN A 192 17.84 16.87 5.39
N ASN A 193 17.51 18.08 4.95
CA ASN A 193 18.17 19.30 5.41
C ASN A 193 17.74 19.73 6.82
N ALA A 194 16.55 19.31 7.27
CA ALA A 194 16.02 19.62 8.60
C ALA A 194 16.45 18.62 9.69
N ASP A 195 16.76 17.37 9.33
CA ASP A 195 17.23 16.39 10.28
C ASP A 195 18.70 16.70 10.68
N PRO A 196 18.99 16.80 11.99
CA PRO A 196 20.36 16.90 12.43
C PRO A 196 21.20 15.73 11.89
N PRO A 197 22.47 15.93 11.48
CA PRO A 197 23.33 14.85 10.97
C PRO A 197 23.41 13.62 11.90
N LEU A 198 23.28 13.87 13.19
CA LEU A 198 23.20 12.84 14.24
C LEU A 198 22.00 11.89 14.04
N VAL A 199 20.84 12.43 13.72
CA VAL A 199 19.60 11.64 13.54
C VAL A 199 19.71 10.78 12.28
N GLN A 200 20.23 11.35 11.20
CA GLN A 200 20.46 10.61 9.96
C GLN A 200 21.43 9.44 10.19
N LYS A 201 22.58 9.67 10.79
CA LYS A 201 23.55 8.61 11.12
C LYS A 201 22.93 7.51 12.00
N ALA A 202 22.08 7.91 12.96
CA ALA A 202 21.40 6.95 13.81
C ALA A 202 20.39 6.10 13.04
N ARG A 203 19.63 6.69 12.14
CA ARG A 203 18.67 5.95 11.28
C ARG A 203 19.39 4.95 10.39
N ASP A 204 20.48 5.37 9.75
CA ASP A 204 21.29 4.50 8.88
C ASP A 204 21.88 3.32 9.66
N TYR A 205 22.39 3.58 10.87
CA TYR A 205 22.92 2.54 11.73
C TYR A 205 21.83 1.56 12.20
N ILE A 206 20.67 2.08 12.65
CA ILE A 206 19.53 1.25 13.05
C ILE A 206 19.07 0.37 11.89
N GLU A 207 18.94 0.93 10.71
CA GLU A 207 18.48 0.20 9.52
C GLU A 207 19.43 -0.95 9.17
N LYS A 208 20.73 -0.69 9.20
CA LYS A 208 21.77 -1.67 8.89
C LYS A 208 21.82 -2.83 9.91
N HIS A 209 21.53 -2.54 11.18
CA HIS A 209 21.67 -3.49 12.29
C HIS A 209 20.35 -3.88 12.94
N LYS A 210 19.18 -3.62 12.28
CA LYS A 210 17.86 -3.81 12.89
C LYS A 210 17.56 -5.24 13.35
N MET A 211 18.19 -6.24 12.73
CA MET A 211 18.01 -7.66 13.09
C MET A 211 18.87 -8.08 14.29
N GLU A 212 19.88 -7.26 14.66
CA GLU A 212 20.81 -7.52 15.73
C GLU A 212 20.34 -6.91 17.07
N PRO A 213 20.89 -7.32 18.22
CA PRO A 213 20.66 -6.64 19.48
C PRO A 213 21.20 -5.20 19.41
N LEU A 214 20.31 -4.22 19.33
CA LEU A 214 20.66 -2.81 19.29
C LEU A 214 20.59 -2.19 20.69
N SER A 215 21.74 -1.69 21.17
CA SER A 215 21.78 -0.90 22.39
C SER A 215 21.72 0.60 22.07
N LEU A 216 21.08 1.35 22.96
CA LEU A 216 21.02 2.81 22.86
C LEU A 216 22.43 3.43 22.85
N ALA A 217 23.35 2.87 23.65
CA ALA A 217 24.72 3.34 23.72
C ALA A 217 25.48 3.13 22.38
N ALA A 218 25.32 1.97 21.75
CA ALA A 218 25.96 1.69 20.48
C ALA A 218 25.49 2.64 19.38
N VAL A 219 24.18 2.91 19.30
CA VAL A 219 23.63 3.84 18.30
C VAL A 219 24.04 5.28 18.58
N ALA A 220 24.04 5.71 19.85
CA ALA A 220 24.51 7.06 20.20
C ALA A 220 25.97 7.25 19.82
N THR A 221 26.84 6.25 20.10
CA THR A 221 28.25 6.27 19.70
C THR A 221 28.42 6.32 18.18
N ALA A 222 27.69 5.49 17.44
CA ALA A 222 27.73 5.48 15.97
C ALA A 222 27.24 6.83 15.36
N ALA A 223 26.31 7.49 16.05
CA ALA A 223 25.85 8.83 15.69
C ALA A 223 26.79 9.98 16.11
N GLY A 224 27.87 9.66 16.87
CA GLY A 224 28.84 10.63 17.34
C GLY A 224 28.34 11.49 18.51
N ALA A 225 27.50 10.93 19.41
CA ALA A 225 26.91 11.69 20.50
C ALA A 225 26.93 10.92 21.83
N SER A 226 26.85 11.65 22.94
CA SER A 226 26.53 11.05 24.23
C SER A 226 25.08 10.54 24.24
N VAL A 227 24.80 9.51 25.02
CA VAL A 227 23.47 8.92 25.17
C VAL A 227 22.40 9.96 25.51
N PHE A 228 22.72 10.88 26.43
CA PHE A 228 21.80 11.94 26.84
C PHE A 228 21.48 12.90 25.68
N HIS A 229 22.50 13.37 24.97
CA HIS A 229 22.33 14.29 23.82
C HIS A 229 21.57 13.60 22.70
N PHE A 230 21.94 12.35 22.40
CA PHE A 230 21.26 11.52 21.41
C PHE A 230 19.76 11.39 21.71
N CYS A 231 19.38 10.98 22.92
CA CYS A 231 17.97 10.81 23.28
C CYS A 231 17.16 12.09 23.07
N LYS A 232 17.72 13.24 23.50
CA LYS A 232 17.04 14.54 23.36
C LYS A 232 16.82 14.93 21.89
N VAL A 233 17.88 14.85 21.08
CA VAL A 233 17.82 15.24 19.65
C VAL A 233 17.00 14.26 18.86
N PHE A 234 17.21 12.95 19.07
CA PHE A 234 16.49 11.89 18.36
C PHE A 234 14.98 11.94 18.64
N HIS A 235 14.59 12.10 19.92
CA HIS A 235 13.19 12.24 20.28
C HIS A 235 12.56 13.50 19.70
N LYS A 236 13.27 14.62 19.71
CA LYS A 236 12.79 15.88 19.10
C LYS A 236 12.56 15.74 17.60
N ALA A 237 13.44 15.05 16.88
CA ALA A 237 13.36 14.88 15.43
C ALA A 237 12.36 13.80 15.01
N THR A 238 12.29 12.67 15.75
CA THR A 238 11.45 11.52 15.36
C THR A 238 10.09 11.48 16.05
N GLY A 239 9.90 12.22 17.15
CA GLY A 239 8.71 12.14 18.00
C GLY A 239 8.62 10.86 18.82
N LEU A 240 9.59 9.94 18.71
CA LEU A 240 9.58 8.63 19.34
C LEU A 240 10.78 8.43 20.27
N LYS A 241 10.58 7.63 21.33
CA LYS A 241 11.72 7.10 22.09
C LYS A 241 12.49 6.11 21.21
N PHE A 242 13.80 6.02 21.40
CA PHE A 242 14.67 5.11 20.66
C PHE A 242 14.15 3.67 20.56
N THR A 243 13.75 3.10 21.71
CA THR A 243 13.20 1.74 21.76
C THR A 243 11.92 1.55 20.96
N ASP A 244 11.04 2.55 20.96
CA ASP A 244 9.80 2.52 20.19
C ASP A 244 10.07 2.68 18.69
N TYR A 245 11.07 3.49 18.33
CA TYR A 245 11.50 3.66 16.95
C TYR A 245 12.08 2.35 16.39
N VAL A 246 13.05 1.72 17.12
CA VAL A 246 13.63 0.42 16.71
C VAL A 246 12.56 -0.66 16.59
N ALA A 247 11.66 -0.73 17.59
CA ALA A 247 10.56 -1.68 17.54
C ALA A 247 9.66 -1.45 16.30
N ARG A 248 9.38 -0.19 15.97
CA ARG A 248 8.55 0.14 14.78
C ARG A 248 9.23 -0.27 13.47
N VAL A 249 10.53 -0.01 13.32
CA VAL A 249 11.32 -0.45 12.16
C VAL A 249 11.27 -1.98 12.01
N ARG A 250 11.45 -2.73 13.08
CA ARG A 250 11.36 -4.19 13.09
C ARG A 250 9.96 -4.70 12.75
N LEU A 251 8.92 -4.05 13.28
CA LEU A 251 7.53 -4.44 13.04
C LEU A 251 7.08 -4.22 11.59
N GLU A 252 7.60 -3.20 10.92
CA GLU A 252 7.33 -3.03 9.48
C GLU A 252 7.96 -4.19 8.67
N GLY A 253 9.16 -4.66 9.05
CA GLY A 253 9.75 -5.86 8.48
C GLY A 253 8.91 -7.12 8.72
N ALA A 254 8.46 -7.29 9.95
CA ALA A 254 7.60 -8.41 10.31
C ALA A 254 6.28 -8.41 9.52
N ARG A 255 5.72 -7.24 9.27
CA ARG A 255 4.48 -7.10 8.50
C ARG A 255 4.64 -7.66 7.08
N THR A 256 5.75 -7.39 6.43
CA THR A 256 6.06 -7.94 5.11
C THR A 256 6.24 -9.45 5.15
N GLU A 257 6.99 -9.96 6.13
CA GLU A 257 7.23 -11.40 6.30
C GLU A 257 5.96 -12.19 6.66
N LEU A 258 5.01 -11.56 7.34
CA LEU A 258 3.71 -12.17 7.69
C LEU A 258 2.83 -12.47 6.47
N LEU A 259 3.14 -11.89 5.29
CA LEU A 259 2.46 -12.21 4.03
C LEU A 259 2.76 -13.63 3.56
N ASN A 260 3.89 -14.20 3.98
CA ASN A 260 4.22 -15.58 3.66
C ASN A 260 3.52 -16.54 4.64
N PRO A 261 2.51 -17.32 4.16
CA PRO A 261 1.74 -18.20 5.02
C PRO A 261 2.56 -19.37 5.58
N ASN A 262 3.68 -19.72 4.95
CA ASN A 262 4.51 -20.85 5.32
C ASN A 262 5.50 -20.53 6.44
N ARG A 263 5.69 -19.26 6.79
CA ARG A 263 6.58 -18.85 7.88
C ARG A 263 5.83 -18.79 9.21
N ARG A 264 6.43 -19.31 10.27
CA ARG A 264 5.86 -19.24 11.63
C ARG A 264 6.00 -17.81 12.16
N ILE A 265 4.96 -17.34 12.88
CA ILE A 265 4.97 -16.00 13.49
C ILE A 265 6.13 -15.84 14.47
N SER A 266 6.45 -16.91 15.21
CA SER A 266 7.60 -16.93 16.14
C SER A 266 8.94 -16.77 15.43
N GLU A 267 9.13 -17.45 14.28
CA GLU A 267 10.35 -17.32 13.48
C GLU A 267 10.49 -15.88 12.95
N ILE A 268 9.41 -15.34 12.39
CA ILE A 268 9.39 -13.95 11.91
C ILE A 268 9.76 -12.98 13.04
N ALA A 269 9.21 -13.16 14.25
CA ALA A 269 9.50 -12.28 15.37
C ALA A 269 11.01 -12.23 15.70
N TYR A 270 11.67 -13.40 15.73
CA TYR A 270 13.11 -13.48 16.01
C TYR A 270 13.96 -12.97 14.85
N ASP A 271 13.61 -13.31 13.62
CA ASP A 271 14.34 -12.89 12.41
C ASP A 271 14.34 -11.38 12.22
N VAL A 272 13.25 -10.69 12.59
CA VAL A 272 13.21 -9.21 12.54
C VAL A 272 13.87 -8.56 13.78
N GLY A 273 14.46 -9.35 14.67
CA GLY A 273 15.29 -8.88 15.78
C GLY A 273 14.61 -8.74 17.13
N PHE A 274 13.37 -9.21 17.33
CA PHE A 274 12.77 -9.27 18.66
C PHE A 274 13.38 -10.41 19.48
N GLN A 275 13.66 -10.14 20.75
CA GLN A 275 14.22 -11.13 21.68
C GLN A 275 13.12 -11.91 22.45
N SER A 276 11.85 -11.52 22.29
CA SER A 276 10.72 -12.14 22.98
C SER A 276 9.46 -12.06 22.11
N LEU A 277 8.83 -13.21 21.89
CA LEU A 277 7.56 -13.31 21.18
C LEU A 277 6.44 -12.54 21.90
N THR A 278 6.43 -12.51 23.21
CA THR A 278 5.46 -11.74 24.00
C THR A 278 5.61 -10.24 23.76
N GLN A 279 6.85 -9.74 23.72
CA GLN A 279 7.12 -8.34 23.40
C GLN A 279 6.71 -8.01 21.98
N PHE A 280 7.04 -8.87 21.03
CA PHE A 280 6.64 -8.74 19.61
C PHE A 280 5.12 -8.63 19.47
N ASN A 281 4.36 -9.57 20.02
CA ASN A 281 2.91 -9.58 19.92
C ASN A 281 2.27 -8.32 20.53
N ARG A 282 2.74 -7.90 21.71
CA ARG A 282 2.26 -6.68 22.37
C ARG A 282 2.54 -5.43 21.52
N MET A 283 3.76 -5.31 21.00
CA MET A 283 4.16 -4.17 20.19
C MET A 283 3.46 -4.15 18.85
N PHE A 284 3.30 -5.29 18.21
CA PHE A 284 2.58 -5.44 16.95
C PHE A 284 1.12 -4.99 17.09
N LYS A 285 0.43 -5.48 18.14
CA LYS A 285 -0.94 -5.06 18.44
C LYS A 285 -1.04 -3.56 18.75
N ARG A 286 -0.08 -3.00 19.50
CA ARG A 286 -0.03 -1.56 19.80
C ARG A 286 0.14 -0.71 18.54
N VAL A 287 0.95 -1.14 17.57
CA VAL A 287 1.27 -0.36 16.37
C VAL A 287 0.22 -0.55 15.28
N PHE A 288 -0.27 -1.76 15.07
CA PHE A 288 -1.18 -2.10 13.96
C PHE A 288 -2.64 -2.32 14.37
N GLY A 289 -2.97 -2.21 15.68
CA GLY A 289 -4.33 -2.36 16.20
C GLY A 289 -4.83 -3.80 16.29
N GLN A 290 -4.07 -4.78 15.81
CA GLN A 290 -4.43 -6.20 15.76
C GLN A 290 -3.19 -7.07 16.04
N SER A 291 -3.39 -8.29 16.50
CA SER A 291 -2.30 -9.24 16.69
C SER A 291 -1.70 -9.72 15.36
N PRO A 292 -0.46 -10.26 15.35
CA PRO A 292 0.11 -10.85 14.13
C PRO A 292 -0.73 -11.98 13.53
N THR A 293 -1.40 -12.75 14.38
CA THR A 293 -2.31 -13.83 13.95
C THR A 293 -3.54 -13.27 13.27
N GLU A 294 -4.22 -12.32 13.91
CA GLU A 294 -5.38 -11.62 13.33
C GLU A 294 -5.00 -10.90 12.02
N PHE A 295 -3.82 -10.30 11.97
CA PHE A 295 -3.30 -9.66 10.76
C PHE A 295 -3.20 -10.67 9.61
N ARG A 296 -2.59 -11.83 9.85
CA ARG A 296 -2.44 -12.91 8.86
C ARG A 296 -3.79 -13.53 8.46
N GLU A 297 -4.68 -13.75 9.40
CA GLU A 297 -6.03 -14.28 9.15
C GLU A 297 -6.86 -13.33 8.30
N ASN A 298 -6.77 -12.03 8.56
CA ASN A 298 -7.45 -11.00 7.77
C ASN A 298 -6.92 -10.93 6.33
N LEU A 299 -5.63 -11.22 6.11
CA LEU A 299 -5.04 -11.32 4.76
C LEU A 299 -5.56 -12.54 3.99
N ASN A 300 -5.81 -13.65 4.71
CA ASN A 300 -6.27 -14.91 4.13
C ASN A 300 -7.81 -15.00 4.03
N GLY A 301 -8.54 -13.92 4.25
CA GLY A 301 -10.00 -13.86 4.12
C GLY A 301 -10.79 -14.61 5.22
N LYS A 302 -10.13 -15.02 6.33
CA LYS A 302 -10.82 -15.59 7.48
C LYS A 302 -11.32 -14.47 8.38
N ARG A 303 -12.66 -14.34 8.53
CA ARG A 303 -13.27 -13.38 9.48
C ARG A 303 -12.74 -13.64 10.90
N PRO A 304 -12.46 -12.58 11.69
CA PRO A 304 -12.11 -12.75 13.10
C PRO A 304 -13.24 -13.51 13.82
N ARG A 305 -12.88 -14.55 14.56
CA ARG A 305 -13.82 -15.19 15.50
C ARG A 305 -14.26 -14.11 16.49
N LYS A 306 -15.56 -13.78 16.52
CA LYS A 306 -16.16 -13.03 17.61
C LYS A 306 -15.87 -13.82 18.90
N VAL A 307 -15.08 -13.24 19.77
CA VAL A 307 -14.97 -13.71 21.16
C VAL A 307 -16.29 -13.38 21.81
N ALA A 308 -16.94 -14.42 22.31
CA ALA A 308 -18.17 -14.32 23.10
C ALA A 308 -17.85 -13.72 24.47
#